data_ea1dfa4725530371c8cfefc0206be1b1
#
_entry.id   ea1dfa4725530371c8cfefc0206be1b1
#
_cell.length_a   1.000
_cell.length_b   1.000
_cell.length_c   1.000
_cell.angle_alpha   90.00
_cell.angle_beta   90.00
_cell.angle_gamma   90.00
#
_symmetry.space_group_name_H-M   'P 1'
#
loop_
_entity.id
_entity.type
_entity.pdbx_description
1 polymer ?
#
loop_
_entity_poly.entity_id
_entity_poly.type
_entity_poly.pdbx_seq_one_letter_code
_entity_poly.pdbx_strand_id
1 'polypeptide(L)'
;MVILSKFAETLSGLMQEHNVNAPALAKIVNTHRTSITRYLCGQRLPNYDGFVAMLEYFNVSADVLLGRKDYCEIQVFNPVQPFGITLQRVLKETKTSQYRLQKDLHFSSSTTYAWISNQSLPSVERLDRLADYLDVSVDYLLGRIL
;
A
#
# COMPACT_ATOMS: atom_id res chain seq x y z
N MET A 1 14.69 7.66 1.63
CA MET A 1 13.94 6.59 0.93
C MET A 1 13.14 7.19 -0.22
N VAL A 2 13.29 6.63 -1.40
CA VAL A 2 12.64 7.15 -2.62
C VAL A 2 11.12 7.12 -2.51
N ILE A 3 10.57 6.07 -1.92
CA ILE A 3 9.12 5.91 -1.77
C ILE A 3 8.49 7.02 -0.92
N LEU A 4 9.21 7.51 0.10
CA LEU A 4 8.71 8.60 0.95
C LEU A 4 8.51 9.89 0.17
N SER A 5 9.48 10.29 -0.66
CA SER A 5 9.39 11.53 -1.41
C SER A 5 8.38 11.44 -2.55
N LYS A 6 8.32 10.30 -3.25
CA LYS A 6 7.34 10.10 -4.33
C LYS A 6 5.92 10.04 -3.81
N PHE A 7 5.71 9.38 -2.67
CA PHE A 7 4.42 9.38 -2.01
C PHE A 7 3.99 10.80 -1.63
N ALA A 8 4.90 11.57 -1.04
CA ALA A 8 4.62 12.95 -0.62
C ALA A 8 4.20 13.82 -1.82
N GLU A 9 4.94 13.74 -2.92
CA GLU A 9 4.64 14.50 -4.13
C GLU A 9 3.27 14.12 -4.71
N THR A 10 3.01 12.84 -4.84
CA THR A 10 1.75 12.35 -5.41
C THR A 10 0.57 12.72 -4.52
N LEU A 11 0.72 12.55 -3.21
CA LEU A 11 -0.33 12.91 -2.26
C LEU A 11 -0.65 14.41 -2.34
N SER A 12 0.38 15.25 -2.40
CA SER A 12 0.19 16.71 -2.54
C SER A 12 -0.62 17.04 -3.80
N GLY A 13 -0.26 16.42 -4.93
CA GLY A 13 -0.98 16.64 -6.19
C GLY A 13 -2.44 16.19 -6.12
N LEU A 14 -2.71 15.03 -5.53
CA LEU A 14 -4.06 14.52 -5.38
C LEU A 14 -4.91 15.38 -4.46
N MET A 15 -4.32 15.89 -3.38
CA MET A 15 -5.03 16.79 -2.48
C MET A 15 -5.41 18.09 -3.18
N GLN A 16 -4.54 18.61 -4.03
CA GLN A 16 -4.84 19.80 -4.83
C GLN A 16 -5.95 19.53 -5.86
N GLU A 17 -5.86 18.41 -6.57
CA GLU A 17 -6.88 18.03 -7.57
C GLU A 17 -8.26 17.86 -6.94
N HIS A 18 -8.32 17.29 -5.75
CA HIS A 18 -9.58 17.05 -5.05
C HIS A 18 -9.99 18.18 -4.13
N ASN A 19 -9.21 19.24 -4.09
CA ASN A 19 -9.47 20.42 -3.26
C ASN A 19 -9.72 20.03 -1.80
N VAL A 20 -8.86 19.17 -1.25
CA VAL A 20 -8.94 18.70 0.14
C VAL A 20 -7.69 19.13 0.89
N ASN A 21 -7.87 19.69 2.09
CA ASN A 21 -6.75 20.10 2.94
C ASN A 21 -6.41 19.03 3.97
N ALA A 22 -5.33 19.25 4.73
CA ALA A 22 -4.85 18.26 5.69
C ALA A 22 -5.88 17.92 6.77
N PRO A 23 -6.57 18.90 7.41
CA PRO A 23 -7.60 18.55 8.39
C PRO A 23 -8.75 17.73 7.81
N ALA A 24 -9.19 18.03 6.58
CA ALA A 24 -10.27 17.30 5.93
C ALA A 24 -9.84 15.88 5.59
N LEU A 25 -8.65 15.71 5.01
CA LEU A 25 -8.13 14.39 4.68
C LEU A 25 -7.93 13.54 5.95
N ALA A 26 -7.45 14.15 7.02
CA ALA A 26 -7.25 13.45 8.28
C ALA A 26 -8.54 12.82 8.79
N LYS A 27 -9.67 13.52 8.67
CA LYS A 27 -10.98 12.97 9.03
C LYS A 27 -11.39 11.81 8.12
N ILE A 28 -11.17 11.96 6.82
CA ILE A 28 -11.53 10.94 5.82
C ILE A 28 -10.78 9.64 6.07
N VAL A 29 -9.49 9.71 6.37
CA VAL A 29 -8.66 8.52 6.58
C VAL A 29 -8.47 8.16 8.06
N ASN A 30 -9.23 8.80 8.93
CA ASN A 30 -9.26 8.52 10.38
C ASN A 30 -7.88 8.62 11.03
N THR A 31 -7.24 9.75 10.87
CA THR A 31 -5.94 10.04 11.47
C THR A 31 -5.89 11.50 11.95
N HIS A 32 -4.73 11.97 12.39
CA HIS A 32 -4.54 13.35 12.83
C HIS A 32 -3.93 14.18 11.70
N ARG A 33 -4.27 15.49 11.66
CA ARG A 33 -3.70 16.39 10.65
C ARG A 33 -2.18 16.44 10.71
N THR A 34 -1.58 16.26 11.89
CA THR A 34 -0.13 16.21 12.04
C THR A 34 0.47 15.02 11.29
N SER A 35 -0.23 13.89 11.24
CA SER A 35 0.19 12.74 10.46
C SER A 35 0.18 13.08 8.95
N ILE A 36 -0.88 13.73 8.48
CA ILE A 36 -0.95 14.15 7.06
C ILE A 36 0.22 15.09 6.73
N THR A 37 0.52 16.04 7.61
CA THR A 37 1.66 16.94 7.44
C THR A 37 2.98 16.18 7.32
N ARG A 38 3.18 15.16 8.15
CA ARG A 38 4.39 14.34 8.09
C ARG A 38 4.48 13.53 6.79
N TYR A 39 3.35 13.05 6.29
CA TYR A 39 3.31 12.37 4.98
C TYR A 39 3.73 13.35 3.87
N LEU A 40 3.20 14.57 3.89
CA LEU A 40 3.51 15.59 2.89
C LEU A 40 4.96 16.07 2.94
N CYS A 41 5.57 16.00 4.12
CA CYS A 41 6.99 16.35 4.30
C CYS A 41 7.94 15.20 3.98
N GLY A 42 7.42 14.03 3.60
CA GLY A 42 8.25 12.87 3.31
C GLY A 42 8.89 12.24 4.54
N GLN A 43 8.32 12.45 5.72
CA GLN A 43 8.87 11.95 6.97
C GLN A 43 8.41 10.54 7.31
N ARG A 44 7.20 10.15 6.88
CA ARG A 44 6.68 8.82 7.15
C ARG A 44 5.58 8.47 6.15
N LEU A 45 5.28 7.17 6.07
CA LEU A 45 4.17 6.64 5.29
C LEU A 45 2.98 6.35 6.23
N PRO A 46 1.74 6.35 5.70
CA PRO A 46 0.60 5.91 6.48
C PRO A 46 0.69 4.42 6.81
N ASN A 47 -0.09 3.97 7.79
CA ASN A 47 -0.25 2.55 8.02
C ASN A 47 -1.12 1.94 6.90
N TYR A 48 -1.30 0.61 6.95
CA TYR A 48 -2.07 -0.11 5.94
C TYR A 48 -3.49 0.46 5.79
N ASP A 49 -4.21 0.61 6.90
CA ASP A 49 -5.61 1.08 6.86
C ASP A 49 -5.71 2.51 6.33
N GLY A 50 -4.81 3.38 6.74
CA GLY A 50 -4.77 4.76 6.24
C GLY A 50 -4.46 4.83 4.76
N PHE A 51 -3.54 3.99 4.31
CA PHE A 51 -3.17 3.88 2.89
C PHE A 51 -4.36 3.42 2.05
N VAL A 52 -5.05 2.36 2.48
CA VAL A 52 -6.23 1.85 1.78
C VAL A 52 -7.33 2.90 1.73
N ALA A 53 -7.56 3.63 2.84
CA ALA A 53 -8.55 4.70 2.86
C ALA A 53 -8.23 5.81 1.85
N MET A 54 -6.96 6.16 1.69
CA MET A 54 -6.52 7.12 0.67
C MET A 54 -6.78 6.61 -0.74
N LEU A 55 -6.47 5.33 -0.99
CA LEU A 55 -6.71 4.72 -2.31
C LEU A 55 -8.19 4.76 -2.68
N GLU A 56 -9.05 4.48 -1.73
CA GLU A 56 -10.50 4.47 -1.95
C GLU A 56 -11.03 5.90 -2.15
N TYR A 57 -10.60 6.84 -1.31
CA TYR A 57 -11.06 8.22 -1.40
C TYR A 57 -10.66 8.87 -2.72
N PHE A 58 -9.40 8.77 -3.10
CA PHE A 58 -8.90 9.38 -4.34
C PHE A 58 -9.18 8.53 -5.57
N ASN A 59 -9.61 7.29 -5.41
CA ASN A 59 -9.80 6.32 -6.49
C ASN A 59 -8.56 6.24 -7.37
N VAL A 60 -7.42 6.00 -6.75
CA VAL A 60 -6.12 6.01 -7.41
C VAL A 60 -5.43 4.66 -7.25
N SER A 61 -4.58 4.30 -8.21
CA SER A 61 -3.72 3.12 -8.12
C SER A 61 -2.76 3.23 -6.95
N ALA A 62 -2.58 2.14 -6.20
CA ALA A 62 -1.59 2.06 -5.13
C ALA A 62 -0.18 2.27 -5.70
N ASP A 63 0.10 1.71 -6.87
CA ASP A 63 1.41 1.85 -7.52
C ASP A 63 1.67 3.29 -7.93
N VAL A 64 0.66 4.01 -8.39
CA VAL A 64 0.78 5.42 -8.71
C VAL A 64 1.01 6.26 -7.45
N LEU A 65 0.24 6.00 -6.39
CA LEU A 65 0.38 6.74 -5.13
C LEU A 65 1.78 6.56 -4.52
N LEU A 66 2.36 5.37 -4.65
CA LEU A 66 3.71 5.08 -4.14
C LEU A 66 4.82 5.50 -5.11
N GLY A 67 4.46 6.02 -6.28
CA GLY A 67 5.43 6.43 -7.29
C GLY A 67 6.12 5.27 -8.00
N ARG A 68 5.52 4.08 -7.98
CA ARG A 68 6.02 2.90 -8.68
C ARG A 68 5.67 2.96 -10.17
N LYS A 69 4.62 3.69 -10.51
CA LYS A 69 4.18 3.96 -11.88
C LYS A 69 3.79 5.44 -11.99
N ASP A 70 3.92 5.99 -13.18
CA ASP A 70 3.52 7.38 -13.43
C ASP A 70 2.01 7.51 -13.61
N TYR A 71 1.37 6.48 -14.17
CA TYR A 71 -0.07 6.46 -14.37
C TYR A 71 -0.58 5.03 -14.41
N CYS A 72 -1.90 4.86 -14.30
CA CYS A 72 -2.55 3.56 -14.42
C CYS A 72 -3.73 3.69 -15.40
N GLU A 73 -3.79 2.77 -16.37
CA GLU A 73 -4.88 2.73 -17.35
C GLU A 73 -6.20 2.29 -16.72
N ILE A 74 -6.12 1.55 -15.62
CA ILE A 74 -7.30 1.04 -14.91
C ILE A 74 -7.92 2.20 -14.13
N GLN A 75 -9.19 2.45 -14.37
CA GLN A 75 -9.96 3.51 -13.71
C GLN A 75 -10.94 2.97 -12.68
N VAL A 76 -11.21 1.66 -12.70
CA VAL A 76 -12.14 1.02 -11.77
C VAL A 76 -11.39 -0.09 -11.05
N PHE A 77 -11.37 -0.01 -9.73
CA PHE A 77 -10.68 -0.97 -8.88
C PHE A 77 -11.67 -1.81 -8.09
N ASN A 78 -11.33 -3.07 -7.87
CA ASN A 78 -12.07 -3.92 -6.97
C ASN A 78 -11.79 -3.49 -5.51
N PRO A 79 -12.71 -3.75 -4.59
CA PRO A 79 -12.41 -3.52 -3.17
C PRO A 79 -11.20 -4.32 -2.72
N VAL A 80 -10.45 -3.77 -1.76
CA VAL A 80 -9.32 -4.47 -1.16
C VAL A 80 -9.82 -5.75 -0.48
N GLN A 81 -9.17 -6.86 -0.77
CA GLN A 81 -9.48 -8.16 -0.19
C GLN A 81 -8.63 -8.44 1.05
N PRO A 82 -9.03 -9.41 1.90
CA PRO A 82 -8.19 -9.78 3.04
C PRO A 82 -6.79 -10.13 2.57
N PHE A 83 -5.80 -9.50 3.17
CA PHE A 83 -4.41 -9.58 2.70
C PHE A 83 -3.86 -11.02 2.72
N GLY A 84 -4.21 -11.79 3.75
CA GLY A 84 -3.77 -13.18 3.84
C GLY A 84 -4.22 -14.04 2.66
N ILE A 85 -5.42 -13.79 2.15
CA ILE A 85 -5.97 -14.52 1.00
C ILE A 85 -5.22 -14.13 -0.27
N THR A 86 -5.03 -12.84 -0.50
CA THR A 86 -4.33 -12.37 -1.71
C THR A 86 -2.86 -12.76 -1.69
N LEU A 87 -2.21 -12.69 -0.53
CA LEU A 87 -0.81 -13.09 -0.40
C LEU A 87 -0.63 -14.58 -0.72
N GLN A 88 -1.47 -15.45 -0.16
CA GLN A 88 -1.41 -16.89 -0.45
C GLN A 88 -1.60 -17.17 -1.93
N ARG A 89 -2.55 -16.48 -2.57
CA ARG A 89 -2.79 -16.62 -4.01
C ARG A 89 -1.55 -16.22 -4.81
N VAL A 90 -0.95 -15.08 -4.51
CA VAL A 90 0.22 -14.60 -5.23
C VAL A 90 1.43 -15.51 -5.02
N LEU A 91 1.63 -16.00 -3.80
CA LEU A 91 2.70 -16.96 -3.52
C LEU A 91 2.54 -18.23 -4.35
N LYS A 92 1.32 -18.73 -4.47
CA LYS A 92 1.02 -19.92 -5.28
C LYS A 92 1.28 -19.66 -6.75
N GLU A 93 0.80 -18.54 -7.28
CA GLU A 93 0.95 -18.18 -8.68
C GLU A 93 2.43 -17.98 -9.06
N THR A 94 3.22 -17.39 -8.17
CA THR A 94 4.64 -17.14 -8.41
C THR A 94 5.52 -18.32 -8.02
N LYS A 95 4.93 -19.40 -7.53
CA LYS A 95 5.63 -20.62 -7.06
C LYS A 95 6.69 -20.28 -6.01
N THR A 96 6.37 -19.34 -5.13
CA THR A 96 7.22 -18.90 -4.04
C THR A 96 6.72 -19.49 -2.73
N SER A 97 7.56 -20.22 -2.00
CA SER A 97 7.18 -20.74 -0.69
C SER A 97 7.23 -19.64 0.36
N GLN A 98 6.44 -19.79 1.40
CA GLN A 98 6.47 -18.89 2.55
C GLN A 98 7.87 -18.84 3.18
N TYR A 99 8.52 -20.01 3.30
CA TYR A 99 9.88 -20.09 3.83
C TYR A 99 10.87 -19.27 2.99
N ARG A 100 10.79 -19.38 1.65
CA ARG A 100 11.68 -18.65 0.76
C ARG A 100 11.48 -17.15 0.87
N LEU A 101 10.23 -16.73 0.94
CA LEU A 101 9.88 -15.32 1.14
C LEU A 101 10.50 -14.77 2.42
N GLN A 102 10.33 -15.50 3.52
CA GLN A 102 10.88 -15.12 4.83
C GLN A 102 12.39 -15.00 4.78
N LYS A 103 13.04 -15.99 4.18
CA LYS A 103 14.50 -16.04 4.10
C LYS A 103 15.06 -14.89 3.28
N ASP A 104 14.50 -14.67 2.08
CA ASP A 104 15.02 -13.70 1.14
C ASP A 104 14.76 -12.25 1.58
N LEU A 105 13.64 -12.00 2.22
CA LEU A 105 13.26 -10.65 2.68
C LEU A 105 13.57 -10.41 4.16
N HIS A 106 14.11 -11.40 4.86
CA HIS A 106 14.44 -11.30 6.29
C HIS A 106 13.22 -10.99 7.17
N PHE A 107 12.07 -11.58 6.84
CA PHE A 107 10.88 -11.51 7.68
C PHE A 107 10.85 -12.71 8.62
N SER A 108 10.37 -12.51 9.84
CA SER A 108 10.21 -13.62 10.78
C SER A 108 9.03 -14.51 10.35
N SER A 109 9.09 -15.77 10.74
CA SER A 109 7.99 -16.71 10.46
C SER A 109 6.69 -16.29 11.15
N SER A 110 6.78 -15.71 12.33
CA SER A 110 5.60 -15.22 13.04
C SER A 110 4.94 -14.05 12.32
N THR A 111 5.72 -13.17 11.72
CA THR A 111 5.21 -12.03 10.96
C THR A 111 4.43 -12.48 9.72
N THR A 112 5.03 -13.35 8.91
CA THR A 112 4.38 -13.87 7.70
C THR A 112 3.16 -14.73 8.04
N TYR A 113 3.25 -15.53 9.08
CA TYR A 113 2.10 -16.32 9.54
C TYR A 113 0.94 -15.41 9.97
N ALA A 114 1.23 -14.33 10.69
CA ALA A 114 0.21 -13.38 11.12
C ALA A 114 -0.48 -12.72 9.93
N TRP A 115 0.24 -12.41 8.85
CA TRP A 115 -0.36 -11.87 7.63
C TRP A 115 -1.28 -12.89 6.97
N ILE A 116 -0.81 -14.12 6.81
CA ILE A 116 -1.56 -15.19 6.13
C ILE A 116 -2.82 -15.55 6.90
N SER A 117 -2.77 -15.51 8.24
CA SER A 117 -3.93 -15.79 9.09
C SER A 117 -4.82 -14.58 9.34
N ASN A 118 -4.50 -13.43 8.74
CA ASN A 118 -5.23 -12.16 8.90
C ASN A 118 -5.25 -11.63 10.35
N GLN A 119 -4.23 -11.98 11.13
CA GLN A 119 -4.06 -11.46 12.49
C GLN A 119 -3.39 -10.10 12.51
N SER A 120 -2.57 -9.79 11.50
CA SER A 120 -1.93 -8.49 11.36
C SER A 120 -1.79 -8.13 9.87
N LEU A 121 -1.50 -6.87 9.62
CA LEU A 121 -1.36 -6.32 8.28
C LEU A 121 0.07 -5.77 8.10
N PRO A 122 0.64 -5.86 6.89
CA PRO A 122 1.97 -5.35 6.64
C PRO A 122 1.98 -3.82 6.63
N SER A 123 3.14 -3.23 6.88
CA SER A 123 3.33 -1.81 6.63
C SER A 123 3.35 -1.54 5.12
N VAL A 124 3.14 -0.29 4.74
CA VAL A 124 3.20 0.11 3.33
C VAL A 124 4.58 -0.14 2.75
N GLU A 125 5.65 0.06 3.53
CA GLU A 125 7.02 -0.25 3.11
C GLU A 125 7.19 -1.74 2.79
N ARG A 126 6.61 -2.61 3.61
CA ARG A 126 6.66 -4.05 3.37
C ARG A 126 5.82 -4.47 2.17
N LEU A 127 4.68 -3.80 1.94
CA LEU A 127 3.90 -4.01 0.71
C LEU A 127 4.74 -3.72 -0.52
N ASP A 128 5.46 -2.61 -0.51
CA ASP A 128 6.35 -2.22 -1.61
C ASP A 128 7.42 -3.29 -1.85
N ARG A 129 8.08 -3.75 -0.79
CA ARG A 129 9.10 -4.79 -0.87
C ARG A 129 8.55 -6.13 -1.37
N LEU A 130 7.36 -6.52 -0.88
CA LEU A 130 6.70 -7.75 -1.32
C LEU A 130 6.36 -7.69 -2.80
N ALA A 131 5.82 -6.57 -3.26
CA ALA A 131 5.47 -6.39 -4.67
C ALA A 131 6.70 -6.50 -5.57
N ASP A 132 7.80 -5.87 -5.19
CA ASP A 132 9.06 -5.97 -5.93
C ASP A 132 9.59 -7.41 -5.96
N TYR A 133 9.61 -8.07 -4.81
CA TYR A 133 10.13 -9.43 -4.71
C TYR A 133 9.31 -10.43 -5.53
N LEU A 134 7.99 -10.31 -5.46
CA LEU A 134 7.07 -11.21 -6.17
C LEU A 134 6.82 -10.80 -7.62
N ASP A 135 7.38 -9.66 -8.05
CA ASP A 135 7.22 -9.10 -9.39
C ASP A 135 5.75 -8.92 -9.76
N VAL A 136 4.99 -8.34 -8.85
CA VAL A 136 3.59 -7.99 -9.06
C VAL A 136 3.37 -6.54 -8.65
N SER A 137 2.25 -5.96 -9.07
CA SER A 137 1.88 -4.61 -8.62
C SER A 137 1.32 -4.65 -7.20
N VAL A 138 1.39 -3.53 -6.49
CA VAL A 138 0.78 -3.42 -5.17
C VAL A 138 -0.75 -3.55 -5.30
N ASP A 139 -1.35 -2.97 -6.35
CA ASP A 139 -2.79 -3.12 -6.59
C ASP A 139 -3.19 -4.60 -6.75
N TYR A 140 -2.37 -5.39 -7.45
CA TYR A 140 -2.62 -6.83 -7.59
C TYR A 140 -2.49 -7.54 -6.23
N LEU A 141 -1.47 -7.18 -5.47
CA LEU A 141 -1.23 -7.76 -4.13
C LEU A 141 -2.36 -7.45 -3.16
N LEU A 142 -3.03 -6.30 -3.31
CA LEU A 142 -4.19 -5.92 -2.51
C LEU A 142 -5.51 -6.50 -3.04
N GLY A 143 -5.50 -7.14 -4.20
CA GLY A 143 -6.71 -7.67 -4.82
C GLY A 143 -7.56 -6.63 -5.53
N ARG A 144 -7.02 -5.44 -5.80
CA ARG A 144 -7.76 -4.34 -6.46
C ARG A 144 -7.84 -4.51 -7.97
N ILE A 145 -6.90 -5.25 -8.55
CA ILE A 145 -6.92 -5.64 -9.97
C ILE A 145 -6.73 -7.15 -10.08
N LEU A 146 -7.12 -7.72 -11.21
CA LEU A 146 -6.97 -9.15 -11.50
C LEU A 146 -5.79 -9.43 -12.41
#